data_fcedfaca9887167d80966e5e3c764398
#
_entry.id   fcedfaca9887167d80966e5e3c764398
#
_cell.length_a   1.000
_cell.length_b   1.000
_cell.length_c   1.000
_cell.angle_alpha   90.00
_cell.angle_beta   90.00
_cell.angle_gamma   90.00
#
_symmetry.space_group_name_H-M   'P 1'
#
loop_
_entity.id
_entity.type
_entity.pdbx_description
1 polymer ?
#
loop_
_entity_poly.entity_id
_entity_poly.type
_entity_poly.pdbx_seq_one_letter_code
_entity_poly.pdbx_strand_id
1 'polypeptide(L)'
;FEEEIKEICEIIHACGAQVYMDGANMNGQVGLTNPGTIGADVCHLNLHKTFASPHGGGGPGVGPICVAEHLVPFLPGHVSTGNPQNEVSAAPYGSAGILPITYGYICMMGAEGLRRATQTAILNANYLAACLKDAYGVVYRGKNGFVGHEMILECRKTHEESGISENDISKRLMDYGYHAPTLSFPVHGTLMIEPTESESLAELDNFVDVMVHIREEIAEIETGKVDKEDNVLVNAPHPEYEIVGDAWTHPYGRAKAAYPIQSVRDNKFWINVARIDNTLGDRKLLPTRYGSFE
;
A
#
# COMPACT_ATOMS: atom_id res chain seq x y z
N PHE A 1 -1.60 6.30 11.75
CA PHE A 1 -2.26 7.58 12.12
C PHE A 1 -1.79 8.03 13.48
N GLU A 2 -1.90 9.35 13.73
CA GLU A 2 -1.45 9.96 14.98
C GLU A 2 -2.65 10.58 15.70
N GLU A 3 -2.98 10.08 16.90
CA GLU A 3 -4.14 10.55 17.66
C GLU A 3 -3.90 11.92 18.31
N GLU A 4 -2.64 12.21 18.66
CA GLU A 4 -2.26 13.43 19.38
C GLU A 4 -1.64 14.48 18.44
N ILE A 5 -1.97 14.43 17.13
CA ILE A 5 -1.34 15.28 16.11
C ILE A 5 -1.43 16.77 16.41
N LYS A 6 -2.52 17.24 17.04
CA LYS A 6 -2.69 18.66 17.38
C LYS A 6 -1.72 19.11 18.45
N GLU A 7 -1.56 18.30 19.51
CA GLU A 7 -0.61 18.56 20.58
C GLU A 7 0.84 18.53 20.05
N ILE A 8 1.16 17.59 19.17
CA ILE A 8 2.44 17.52 18.50
C ILE A 8 2.72 18.81 17.70
N CYS A 9 1.74 19.29 16.92
CA CYS A 9 1.88 20.54 16.17
C CYS A 9 2.09 21.73 17.10
N GLU A 10 1.36 21.83 18.20
CA GLU A 10 1.51 22.90 19.21
C GLU A 10 2.92 22.91 19.83
N ILE A 11 3.46 21.75 20.19
CA ILE A 11 4.82 21.61 20.73
C ILE A 11 5.87 22.06 19.72
N ILE A 12 5.72 21.64 18.47
CA ILE A 12 6.66 21.98 17.38
C ILE A 12 6.63 23.49 17.11
N HIS A 13 5.46 24.09 17.05
CA HIS A 13 5.30 25.53 16.85
C HIS A 13 5.88 26.33 18.03
N ALA A 14 5.67 25.86 19.27
CA ALA A 14 6.27 26.50 20.46
C ALA A 14 7.80 26.49 20.41
N CYS A 15 8.42 25.56 19.71
CA CYS A 15 9.86 25.53 19.45
C CYS A 15 10.31 26.39 18.24
N GLY A 16 9.39 27.08 17.57
CA GLY A 16 9.68 27.90 16.39
C GLY A 16 9.89 27.11 15.10
N ALA A 17 9.54 25.81 15.08
CA ALA A 17 9.62 24.94 13.90
C ALA A 17 8.29 24.88 13.13
N GLN A 18 8.31 24.28 11.94
CA GLN A 18 7.15 24.15 11.06
C GLN A 18 6.78 22.67 10.91
N VAL A 19 5.50 22.42 10.61
CA VAL A 19 4.97 21.07 10.39
C VAL A 19 4.64 20.87 8.91
N TYR A 20 5.34 19.94 8.28
CA TYR A 20 5.02 19.48 6.92
C TYR A 20 4.17 18.23 6.98
N MET A 21 3.01 18.25 6.35
CA MET A 21 2.14 17.11 6.19
C MET A 21 2.29 16.52 4.79
N ASP A 22 2.65 15.25 4.72
CA ASP A 22 2.54 14.46 3.50
C ASP A 22 1.06 14.14 3.24
N GLY A 23 0.52 14.68 2.14
CA GLY A 23 -0.89 14.51 1.75
C GLY A 23 -1.14 13.30 0.86
N ALA A 24 -0.21 12.33 0.80
CA ALA A 24 -0.38 11.12 0.01
C ALA A 24 -1.62 10.31 0.38
N ASN A 25 -1.95 10.25 1.67
CA ASN A 25 -3.07 9.51 2.23
C ASN A 25 -4.27 10.43 2.57
N MET A 26 -4.54 11.42 1.73
CA MET A 26 -5.66 12.35 1.93
C MET A 26 -7.02 11.64 1.92
N ASN A 27 -7.13 10.48 1.27
CA ASN A 27 -8.32 9.63 1.27
C ASN A 27 -8.79 9.20 2.67
N GLY A 28 -7.89 9.17 3.66
CA GLY A 28 -8.25 8.96 5.07
C GLY A 28 -8.80 10.21 5.78
N GLN A 29 -8.89 11.38 5.13
CA GLN A 29 -9.14 12.66 5.78
C GLN A 29 -10.22 13.51 5.12
N VAL A 30 -10.42 13.42 3.79
CA VAL A 30 -11.31 14.30 3.03
C VAL A 30 -12.72 14.32 3.62
N GLY A 31 -13.21 15.51 3.92
CA GLY A 31 -14.55 15.72 4.49
C GLY A 31 -14.69 15.39 6.00
N LEU A 32 -13.63 14.88 6.66
CA LEU A 32 -13.57 14.63 8.09
C LEU A 32 -12.63 15.59 8.81
N THR A 33 -11.47 15.86 8.23
CA THR A 33 -10.48 16.83 8.71
C THR A 33 -9.74 17.47 7.54
N ASN A 34 -8.78 18.34 7.81
CA ASN A 34 -7.92 18.96 6.82
C ASN A 34 -6.57 19.41 7.45
N PRO A 35 -5.54 19.66 6.63
CA PRO A 35 -4.22 20.05 7.12
C PRO A 35 -4.22 21.27 8.06
N GLY A 36 -4.97 22.32 7.75
CA GLY A 36 -5.05 23.51 8.58
C GLY A 36 -5.70 23.25 9.94
N THR A 37 -6.72 22.39 10.00
CA THR A 37 -7.40 22.03 11.27
C THR A 37 -6.49 21.23 12.20
N ILE A 38 -5.58 20.43 11.67
CA ILE A 38 -4.64 19.65 12.49
C ILE A 38 -3.38 20.43 12.87
N GLY A 39 -3.12 21.58 12.23
CA GLY A 39 -1.98 22.44 12.54
C GLY A 39 -0.79 22.28 11.59
N ALA A 40 -0.96 21.70 10.40
CA ALA A 40 0.10 21.63 9.41
C ALA A 40 0.31 22.99 8.73
N ASP A 41 1.59 23.36 8.54
CA ASP A 41 1.99 24.61 7.86
C ASP A 41 2.16 24.43 6.36
N VAL A 42 2.54 23.24 5.92
CA VAL A 42 2.70 22.87 4.51
C VAL A 42 2.07 21.51 4.28
N CYS A 43 1.36 21.36 3.17
CA CYS A 43 0.86 20.07 2.70
C CYS A 43 0.96 19.96 1.19
N HIS A 44 1.53 18.87 0.69
CA HIS A 44 1.36 18.50 -0.72
C HIS A 44 0.22 17.51 -0.89
N LEU A 45 -0.39 17.47 -2.08
CA LEU A 45 -1.44 16.52 -2.43
C LEU A 45 -0.98 15.62 -3.59
N ASN A 46 -1.29 14.34 -3.47
CA ASN A 46 -1.15 13.39 -4.58
C ASN A 46 -2.50 13.23 -5.29
N LEU A 47 -2.73 14.01 -6.35
CA LEU A 47 -4.00 13.95 -7.07
C LEU A 47 -4.26 12.60 -7.74
N HIS A 48 -3.20 11.87 -8.09
CA HIS A 48 -3.26 10.51 -8.66
C HIS A 48 -3.61 9.40 -7.65
N LYS A 49 -3.78 9.76 -6.38
CA LYS A 49 -4.25 8.85 -5.32
C LYS A 49 -5.71 9.15 -5.00
N THR A 50 -5.95 10.15 -4.18
CA THR A 50 -7.27 10.48 -3.65
C THR A 50 -8.24 11.08 -4.69
N PHE A 51 -7.73 11.77 -5.73
CA PHE A 51 -8.52 12.61 -6.61
C PHE A 51 -8.55 12.15 -8.08
N ALA A 52 -8.35 10.85 -8.31
CA ALA A 52 -8.54 10.15 -9.58
C ALA A 52 -7.72 10.70 -10.77
N SER A 53 -6.68 11.51 -10.55
CA SER A 53 -5.80 11.94 -11.61
C SER A 53 -4.98 10.75 -12.13
N PRO A 54 -4.78 10.57 -13.45
CA PRO A 54 -4.00 9.45 -13.96
C PRO A 54 -2.54 9.54 -13.53
N HIS A 55 -1.97 8.41 -13.06
CA HIS A 55 -0.54 8.29 -12.76
C HIS A 55 0.29 8.07 -14.03
N GLY A 56 -0.28 7.38 -15.01
CA GLY A 56 0.28 7.15 -16.35
C GLY A 56 1.61 6.37 -16.36
N GLY A 57 1.82 5.50 -15.36
CA GLY A 57 3.09 4.77 -15.23
C GLY A 57 4.30 5.66 -14.98
N GLY A 58 4.11 6.82 -14.33
CA GLY A 58 5.12 7.87 -14.15
C GLY A 58 5.03 9.01 -15.17
N GLY A 59 3.88 9.12 -15.86
CA GLY A 59 3.59 10.13 -16.88
C GLY A 59 3.30 11.52 -16.29
N PRO A 60 2.27 12.26 -16.80
CA PRO A 60 2.04 13.64 -16.43
C PRO A 60 1.81 13.81 -14.94
N GLY A 61 2.65 14.62 -14.29
CA GLY A 61 2.60 14.87 -12.85
C GLY A 61 2.04 16.24 -12.52
N VAL A 62 1.18 16.30 -11.51
CA VAL A 62 0.77 17.54 -10.86
C VAL A 62 0.52 17.29 -9.39
N GLY A 63 1.19 18.05 -8.52
CA GLY A 63 1.09 17.94 -7.07
C GLY A 63 0.87 19.30 -6.45
N PRO A 64 -0.37 19.69 -6.12
CA PRO A 64 -0.62 20.95 -5.43
C PRO A 64 0.10 21.02 -4.10
N ILE A 65 0.65 22.20 -3.80
CA ILE A 65 1.22 22.56 -2.50
C ILE A 65 0.30 23.59 -1.86
N CYS A 66 -0.11 23.34 -0.64
CA CYS A 66 -0.86 24.26 0.20
C CYS A 66 0.02 24.67 1.38
N VAL A 67 0.01 25.96 1.71
CA VAL A 67 0.80 26.51 2.81
C VAL A 67 -0.04 27.40 3.71
N ALA A 68 0.36 27.52 4.98
CA ALA A 68 -0.15 28.50 5.89
C ALA A 68 0.23 29.93 5.46
N GLU A 69 -0.56 30.95 5.86
CA GLU A 69 -0.43 32.33 5.39
C GLU A 69 0.99 32.90 5.56
N HIS A 70 1.65 32.63 6.66
CA HIS A 70 3.02 33.13 6.94
C HIS A 70 4.09 32.56 5.99
N LEU A 71 3.80 31.46 5.28
CA LEU A 71 4.71 30.83 4.32
C LEU A 71 4.46 31.29 2.86
N VAL A 72 3.35 31.98 2.59
CA VAL A 72 3.02 32.48 1.24
C VAL A 72 4.16 33.29 0.59
N PRO A 73 4.88 34.18 1.31
CA PRO A 73 6.00 34.93 0.75
C PRO A 73 7.19 34.06 0.28
N PHE A 74 7.26 32.82 0.72
CA PHE A 74 8.34 31.87 0.39
C PHE A 74 7.99 30.90 -0.73
N LEU A 75 6.76 30.97 -1.26
CA LEU A 75 6.35 30.11 -2.37
C LEU A 75 7.23 30.39 -3.62
N PRO A 76 7.53 29.33 -4.40
CA PRO A 76 8.25 29.49 -5.66
C PRO A 76 7.50 30.42 -6.63
N GLY A 77 8.24 31.27 -7.28
CA GLY A 77 7.72 32.09 -8.40
C GLY A 77 7.95 31.41 -9.75
N HIS A 78 7.53 32.08 -10.80
CA HIS A 78 7.82 31.70 -12.18
C HIS A 78 7.67 32.91 -13.09
N VAL A 79 8.45 32.95 -14.17
CA VAL A 79 8.38 34.06 -15.14
C VAL A 79 6.98 34.24 -15.73
N SER A 80 6.26 33.16 -15.98
CA SER A 80 4.89 33.20 -16.51
C SER A 80 3.85 33.74 -15.52
N THR A 81 4.14 33.74 -14.23
CA THR A 81 3.27 34.29 -13.17
C THR A 81 3.62 35.74 -12.81
N GLY A 82 4.62 36.34 -13.49
CA GLY A 82 5.08 37.70 -13.22
C GLY A 82 6.00 37.81 -11.99
N ASN A 83 6.36 36.70 -11.35
CA ASN A 83 7.31 36.64 -10.23
C ASN A 83 8.43 35.64 -10.54
N PRO A 84 9.55 36.05 -11.15
CA PRO A 84 10.60 35.15 -11.58
C PRO A 84 11.57 34.75 -10.46
N GLN A 85 11.25 35.02 -9.19
CA GLN A 85 12.13 34.69 -8.09
C GLN A 85 11.86 33.27 -7.58
N ASN A 86 12.94 32.57 -7.20
CA ASN A 86 12.89 31.24 -6.61
C ASN A 86 12.18 30.19 -7.48
N GLU A 87 12.38 30.25 -8.80
CA GLU A 87 11.84 29.25 -9.71
C GLU A 87 12.41 27.87 -9.41
N VAL A 88 11.52 26.85 -9.26
CA VAL A 88 11.89 25.47 -8.98
C VAL A 88 11.49 24.51 -10.09
N SER A 89 10.70 24.96 -11.07
CA SER A 89 10.20 24.12 -12.15
C SER A 89 9.94 24.94 -13.40
N ALA A 90 10.23 24.37 -14.57
CA ALA A 90 9.87 24.95 -15.87
C ALA A 90 8.36 24.99 -16.12
N ALA A 91 7.58 24.18 -15.40
CA ALA A 91 6.14 24.11 -15.48
C ALA A 91 5.52 24.40 -14.10
N PRO A 92 5.16 25.67 -13.80
CA PRO A 92 4.72 26.07 -12.45
C PRO A 92 3.41 25.41 -12.00
N TYR A 93 2.62 24.95 -12.94
CA TYR A 93 1.35 24.25 -12.67
C TYR A 93 1.43 22.74 -12.98
N GLY A 94 2.62 22.19 -13.12
CA GLY A 94 2.83 20.80 -13.53
C GLY A 94 2.17 20.49 -14.87
N SER A 95 1.69 19.28 -15.05
CA SER A 95 0.90 18.88 -16.24
C SER A 95 -0.56 19.33 -16.11
N ALA A 96 -0.79 20.63 -16.15
CA ALA A 96 -2.09 21.25 -15.87
C ALA A 96 -3.25 20.69 -16.74
N GLY A 97 -2.95 20.14 -17.92
CA GLY A 97 -3.94 19.51 -18.81
C GLY A 97 -4.70 18.32 -18.21
N ILE A 98 -4.21 17.72 -17.11
CA ILE A 98 -4.91 16.60 -16.42
C ILE A 98 -5.81 17.09 -15.28
N LEU A 99 -5.72 18.34 -14.84
CA LEU A 99 -6.55 18.90 -13.77
C LEU A 99 -8.06 18.80 -14.02
N PRO A 100 -8.58 18.92 -15.27
CA PRO A 100 -10.00 18.71 -15.55
C PRO A 100 -10.53 17.35 -15.11
N ILE A 101 -9.68 16.30 -15.06
CA ILE A 101 -10.08 14.96 -14.59
C ILE A 101 -10.37 15.01 -13.09
N THR A 102 -9.46 15.55 -12.30
CA THR A 102 -9.67 15.77 -10.86
C THR A 102 -10.86 16.68 -10.59
N TYR A 103 -11.01 17.76 -11.34
CA TYR A 103 -12.14 18.67 -11.22
C TYR A 103 -13.47 17.95 -11.49
N GLY A 104 -13.53 17.18 -12.59
CA GLY A 104 -14.71 16.35 -12.93
C GLY A 104 -15.04 15.35 -11.83
N TYR A 105 -14.05 14.65 -11.31
CA TYR A 105 -14.22 13.71 -10.19
C TYR A 105 -14.82 14.40 -8.95
N ILE A 106 -14.27 15.53 -8.54
CA ILE A 106 -14.78 16.31 -7.39
C ILE A 106 -16.22 16.78 -7.63
N CYS A 107 -16.53 17.27 -8.84
CA CYS A 107 -17.88 17.69 -9.20
C CYS A 107 -18.89 16.52 -9.19
N MET A 108 -18.49 15.35 -9.68
CA MET A 108 -19.34 14.15 -9.68
C MET A 108 -19.61 13.62 -8.28
N MET A 109 -18.60 13.59 -7.42
CA MET A 109 -18.72 13.11 -6.06
C MET A 109 -19.45 14.09 -5.15
N GLY A 110 -19.20 15.37 -5.31
CA GLY A 110 -19.66 16.41 -4.42
C GLY A 110 -19.09 16.27 -2.99
N ALA A 111 -19.43 17.19 -2.11
CA ALA A 111 -18.94 17.16 -0.73
C ALA A 111 -19.36 15.89 0.04
N GLU A 112 -20.61 15.47 -0.16
CA GLU A 112 -21.15 14.27 0.52
C GLU A 112 -20.50 12.99 -0.01
N GLY A 113 -20.33 12.85 -1.33
CA GLY A 113 -19.69 11.69 -1.93
C GLY A 113 -18.23 11.52 -1.49
N LEU A 114 -17.46 12.60 -1.47
CA LEU A 114 -16.08 12.60 -0.98
C LEU A 114 -15.98 12.21 0.50
N ARG A 115 -16.86 12.75 1.34
CA ARG A 115 -16.91 12.38 2.76
C ARG A 115 -17.28 10.91 2.96
N ARG A 116 -18.26 10.40 2.20
CA ARG A 116 -18.64 8.98 2.24
C ARG A 116 -17.52 8.07 1.79
N ALA A 117 -16.76 8.45 0.76
CA ALA A 117 -15.59 7.69 0.32
C ALA A 117 -14.59 7.51 1.48
N THR A 118 -14.21 8.59 2.17
CA THR A 118 -13.34 8.52 3.34
C THR A 118 -13.91 7.65 4.46
N GLN A 119 -15.21 7.81 4.78
CA GLN A 119 -15.87 6.99 5.80
C GLN A 119 -15.87 5.51 5.43
N THR A 120 -16.12 5.19 4.16
CA THR A 120 -16.09 3.80 3.67
C THR A 120 -14.69 3.21 3.71
N ALA A 121 -13.65 3.96 3.34
CA ALA A 121 -12.26 3.52 3.45
C ALA A 121 -11.91 3.14 4.91
N ILE A 122 -12.26 3.99 5.87
CA ILE A 122 -12.06 3.72 7.30
C ILE A 122 -12.87 2.49 7.76
N LEU A 123 -14.13 2.37 7.33
CA LEU A 123 -14.99 1.24 7.66
C LEU A 123 -14.39 -0.08 7.13
N ASN A 124 -13.97 -0.10 5.88
CA ASN A 124 -13.39 -1.28 5.23
C ASN A 124 -12.11 -1.76 5.93
N ALA A 125 -11.21 -0.83 6.27
CA ALA A 125 -9.99 -1.17 7.02
C ALA A 125 -10.31 -1.76 8.40
N ASN A 126 -11.29 -1.19 9.12
CA ASN A 126 -11.72 -1.70 10.40
C ASN A 126 -12.45 -3.04 10.30
N TYR A 127 -13.20 -3.26 9.23
CA TYR A 127 -13.81 -4.55 8.92
C TYR A 127 -12.74 -5.65 8.77
N LEU A 128 -11.76 -5.44 7.91
CA LEU A 128 -10.63 -6.37 7.74
C LEU A 128 -9.85 -6.58 9.04
N ALA A 129 -9.58 -5.51 9.79
CA ALA A 129 -8.89 -5.60 11.08
C ALA A 129 -9.66 -6.46 12.09
N ALA A 130 -11.00 -6.35 12.12
CA ALA A 130 -11.85 -7.18 12.98
C ALA A 130 -11.84 -8.66 12.58
N CYS A 131 -11.85 -8.94 11.27
CA CYS A 131 -11.83 -10.31 10.74
C CYS A 131 -10.47 -11.01 10.91
N LEU A 132 -9.36 -10.27 10.78
CA LEU A 132 -8.01 -10.85 10.73
C LEU A 132 -7.24 -10.81 12.07
N LYS A 133 -7.73 -10.10 13.09
CA LYS A 133 -7.03 -9.88 14.37
C LYS A 133 -6.62 -11.16 15.11
N ASP A 134 -7.37 -12.24 14.96
CA ASP A 134 -7.13 -13.51 15.64
C ASP A 134 -6.17 -14.41 14.83
N ALA A 135 -6.06 -14.17 13.52
CA ALA A 135 -5.17 -14.91 12.63
C ALA A 135 -3.74 -14.33 12.59
N TYR A 136 -3.60 -12.99 12.60
CA TYR A 136 -2.31 -12.31 12.43
C TYR A 136 -1.98 -11.28 13.49
N GLY A 137 -2.93 -10.83 14.26
CA GLY A 137 -2.77 -9.64 15.10
C GLY A 137 -2.78 -8.35 14.28
N VAL A 138 -3.10 -7.23 14.92
CA VAL A 138 -3.10 -5.89 14.32
C VAL A 138 -2.32 -4.95 15.19
N VAL A 139 -1.30 -4.33 14.60
CA VAL A 139 -0.44 -3.32 15.24
C VAL A 139 -1.07 -1.94 15.09
N TYR A 140 -0.76 -1.02 15.99
CA TYR A 140 -1.20 0.39 15.94
C TYR A 140 -2.72 0.57 15.85
N ARG A 141 -3.39 0.21 16.94
CA ARG A 141 -4.79 0.56 17.16
C ARG A 141 -4.88 1.82 18.01
N GLY A 142 -5.86 2.66 17.73
CA GLY A 142 -6.21 3.78 18.60
C GLY A 142 -6.73 3.33 19.96
N LYS A 143 -6.91 4.27 20.88
CA LYS A 143 -7.41 4.04 22.27
C LYS A 143 -8.72 3.24 22.33
N ASN A 144 -9.54 3.34 21.27
CA ASN A 144 -10.82 2.61 21.17
C ASN A 144 -10.69 1.26 20.42
N GLY A 145 -9.47 0.84 20.06
CA GLY A 145 -9.20 -0.41 19.37
C GLY A 145 -9.45 -0.38 17.86
N PHE A 146 -9.71 0.79 17.27
CA PHE A 146 -9.90 0.98 15.85
C PHE A 146 -8.61 1.38 15.14
N VAL A 147 -8.58 1.13 13.82
CA VAL A 147 -7.53 1.61 12.90
C VAL A 147 -8.06 2.81 12.08
N GLY A 148 -7.19 3.44 11.30
CA GLY A 148 -7.56 4.46 10.32
C GLY A 148 -8.15 3.84 9.06
N HIS A 149 -7.74 4.35 7.89
CA HIS A 149 -8.12 3.84 6.56
C HIS A 149 -7.22 2.69 6.08
N GLU A 150 -6.22 2.35 6.85
CA GLU A 150 -5.28 1.25 6.64
C GLU A 150 -5.02 0.51 7.95
N MET A 151 -4.52 -0.72 7.86
CA MET A 151 -4.13 -1.51 9.03
C MET A 151 -2.79 -2.17 8.83
N ILE A 152 -2.09 -2.42 9.93
CA ILE A 152 -0.80 -3.09 9.94
C ILE A 152 -0.95 -4.47 10.56
N LEU A 153 -0.75 -5.51 9.76
CA LEU A 153 -0.76 -6.90 10.24
C LEU A 153 0.61 -7.31 10.74
N GLU A 154 0.62 -7.99 11.88
CA GLU A 154 1.83 -8.51 12.54
C GLU A 154 2.26 -9.85 11.92
N CYS A 155 3.46 -9.92 11.38
CA CYS A 155 4.03 -11.15 10.81
C CYS A 155 5.30 -11.63 11.50
N ARG A 156 5.87 -10.87 12.44
CA ARG A 156 7.13 -11.22 13.12
C ARG A 156 7.00 -12.51 13.94
N LYS A 157 5.89 -12.64 14.69
CA LYS A 157 5.63 -13.86 15.46
C LYS A 157 5.49 -15.08 14.55
N THR A 158 4.79 -14.93 13.45
CA THR A 158 4.67 -15.98 12.43
C THR A 158 6.04 -16.38 11.89
N HIS A 159 6.90 -15.41 11.61
CA HIS A 159 8.26 -15.68 11.14
C HIS A 159 9.11 -16.43 12.22
N GLU A 160 9.03 -16.02 13.47
CA GLU A 160 9.74 -16.69 14.57
C GLU A 160 9.33 -18.15 14.75
N GLU A 161 8.05 -18.47 14.60
CA GLU A 161 7.49 -19.82 14.84
C GLU A 161 7.65 -20.75 13.62
N SER A 162 7.43 -20.23 12.41
CA SER A 162 7.38 -21.03 11.17
C SER A 162 8.59 -20.84 10.25
N GLY A 163 9.29 -19.73 10.34
CA GLY A 163 10.28 -19.27 9.35
C GLY A 163 9.66 -18.51 8.18
N ILE A 164 8.33 -18.39 8.09
CA ILE A 164 7.63 -17.71 7.01
C ILE A 164 7.58 -16.20 7.25
N SER A 165 8.17 -15.44 6.34
CA SER A 165 8.23 -13.98 6.41
C SER A 165 6.99 -13.31 5.79
N GLU A 166 6.84 -12.01 6.05
CA GLU A 166 5.85 -11.16 5.36
C GLU A 166 6.04 -11.17 3.84
N ASN A 167 7.29 -11.33 3.37
CA ASN A 167 7.57 -11.46 1.94
C ASN A 167 7.01 -12.77 1.37
N ASP A 168 7.10 -13.88 2.09
CA ASP A 168 6.55 -15.17 1.66
C ASP A 168 5.02 -15.12 1.59
N ILE A 169 4.36 -14.52 2.58
CA ILE A 169 2.92 -14.28 2.58
C ILE A 169 2.53 -13.41 1.38
N SER A 170 3.25 -12.34 1.14
CA SER A 170 3.04 -11.43 0.02
C SER A 170 3.17 -12.13 -1.34
N LYS A 171 4.18 -12.97 -1.52
CA LYS A 171 4.36 -13.76 -2.74
C LYS A 171 3.26 -14.81 -2.90
N ARG A 172 2.83 -15.43 -1.81
CA ARG A 172 1.71 -16.37 -1.85
C ARG A 172 0.39 -15.72 -2.22
N LEU A 173 0.12 -14.49 -1.77
CA LEU A 173 -1.03 -13.68 -2.19
C LEU A 173 -1.12 -13.52 -3.71
N MET A 174 0.02 -13.44 -4.41
CA MET A 174 0.05 -13.34 -5.87
C MET A 174 -0.50 -14.62 -6.54
N ASP A 175 -0.28 -15.81 -5.95
CA ASP A 175 -0.89 -17.06 -6.43
C ASP A 175 -2.42 -17.07 -6.29
N TYR A 176 -2.93 -16.32 -5.30
CA TYR A 176 -4.37 -16.11 -5.11
C TYR A 176 -4.94 -14.99 -5.98
N GLY A 177 -4.10 -14.32 -6.79
CA GLY A 177 -4.52 -13.27 -7.70
C GLY A 177 -4.54 -11.87 -7.09
N TYR A 178 -3.98 -11.68 -5.89
CA TYR A 178 -3.87 -10.38 -5.26
C TYR A 178 -2.56 -9.69 -5.58
N HIS A 179 -2.64 -8.39 -5.81
CA HIS A 179 -1.45 -7.53 -5.74
C HIS A 179 -1.00 -7.44 -4.27
N ALA A 180 0.27 -7.75 -4.03
CA ALA A 180 0.78 -7.81 -2.66
C ALA A 180 0.71 -6.45 -1.95
N PRO A 181 0.33 -6.43 -0.66
CA PRO A 181 0.34 -5.22 0.15
C PRO A 181 1.78 -4.71 0.38
N THR A 182 1.90 -3.49 0.88
CA THR A 182 3.20 -2.90 1.25
C THR A 182 3.86 -3.70 2.37
N LEU A 183 5.12 -4.08 2.15
CA LEU A 183 5.91 -4.91 3.06
C LEU A 183 6.71 -4.05 4.04
N SER A 184 6.83 -4.54 5.28
CA SER A 184 7.78 -4.01 6.27
C SER A 184 7.74 -2.50 6.45
N PHE A 185 6.56 -1.90 6.35
CA PHE A 185 6.36 -0.47 6.53
C PHE A 185 5.03 -0.23 7.30
N PRO A 186 4.99 0.70 8.25
CA PRO A 186 6.11 1.48 8.81
C PRO A 186 7.03 0.68 9.75
N VAL A 187 6.69 -0.58 10.02
CA VAL A 187 7.43 -1.48 10.91
C VAL A 187 7.91 -2.70 10.14
N HIS A 188 9.16 -3.09 10.37
CA HIS A 188 9.73 -4.30 9.78
C HIS A 188 8.96 -5.55 10.22
N GLY A 189 8.79 -6.52 9.31
CA GLY A 189 8.08 -7.77 9.58
C GLY A 189 6.56 -7.63 9.63
N THR A 190 5.99 -6.67 8.92
CA THR A 190 4.55 -6.41 8.88
C THR A 190 4.01 -6.27 7.45
N LEU A 191 2.70 -6.35 7.29
CA LEU A 191 1.98 -6.05 6.05
C LEU A 191 1.05 -4.85 6.30
N MET A 192 1.15 -3.82 5.48
CA MET A 192 0.23 -2.69 5.50
C MET A 192 -0.86 -2.88 4.45
N ILE A 193 -2.10 -3.01 4.91
CA ILE A 193 -3.27 -3.28 4.06
C ILE A 193 -4.18 -2.06 4.06
N GLU A 194 -4.44 -1.55 2.87
CA GLU A 194 -5.34 -0.43 2.61
C GLU A 194 -6.41 -0.88 1.60
N PRO A 195 -7.63 -1.22 2.06
CA PRO A 195 -8.69 -1.71 1.16
C PRO A 195 -9.32 -0.59 0.33
N THR A 196 -9.13 0.66 0.70
CA THR A 196 -9.79 1.85 0.14
C THR A 196 -11.32 1.82 0.26
N GLU A 197 -12.01 2.76 -0.39
CA GLU A 197 -13.47 2.78 -0.52
C GLU A 197 -13.97 1.97 -1.72
N SER A 198 -13.06 1.54 -2.60
CA SER A 198 -13.42 0.96 -3.91
C SER A 198 -13.77 -0.51 -3.84
N GLU A 199 -13.32 -1.22 -2.80
CA GLU A 199 -13.58 -2.65 -2.66
C GLU A 199 -15.01 -2.95 -2.20
N SER A 200 -15.61 -3.96 -2.84
CA SER A 200 -16.91 -4.47 -2.43
C SER A 200 -16.80 -5.34 -1.17
N LEU A 201 -17.88 -5.50 -0.41
CA LEU A 201 -17.91 -6.41 0.74
C LEU A 201 -17.51 -7.84 0.32
N ALA A 202 -17.98 -8.30 -0.84
CA ALA A 202 -17.64 -9.63 -1.34
C ALA A 202 -16.16 -9.79 -1.61
N GLU A 203 -15.48 -8.73 -2.08
CA GLU A 203 -14.02 -8.75 -2.28
C GLU A 203 -13.26 -8.69 -0.96
N LEU A 204 -13.75 -7.91 0.01
CA LEU A 204 -13.19 -7.91 1.36
C LEU A 204 -13.30 -9.27 2.03
N ASP A 205 -14.45 -9.94 1.91
CA ASP A 205 -14.68 -11.30 2.42
C ASP A 205 -13.75 -12.30 1.74
N ASN A 206 -13.62 -12.24 0.42
CA ASN A 206 -12.68 -13.10 -0.33
C ASN A 206 -11.22 -12.87 0.10
N PHE A 207 -10.82 -11.63 0.34
CA PHE A 207 -9.48 -11.34 0.87
C PHE A 207 -9.27 -11.92 2.27
N VAL A 208 -10.27 -11.82 3.16
CA VAL A 208 -10.21 -12.46 4.49
C VAL A 208 -10.06 -13.97 4.37
N ASP A 209 -10.86 -14.63 3.53
CA ASP A 209 -10.78 -16.08 3.30
C ASP A 209 -9.39 -16.49 2.79
N VAL A 210 -8.81 -15.72 1.86
CA VAL A 210 -7.45 -15.94 1.35
C VAL A 210 -6.40 -15.82 2.45
N MET A 211 -6.48 -14.77 3.27
CA MET A 211 -5.52 -14.56 4.36
C MET A 211 -5.65 -15.66 5.43
N VAL A 212 -6.85 -16.07 5.77
CA VAL A 212 -7.08 -17.19 6.69
C VAL A 212 -6.51 -18.49 6.12
N HIS A 213 -6.71 -18.76 4.83
CA HIS A 213 -6.17 -19.95 4.18
C HIS A 213 -4.63 -19.97 4.14
N ILE A 214 -4.01 -18.81 3.87
CA ILE A 214 -2.53 -18.67 3.98
C ILE A 214 -2.08 -18.95 5.44
N ARG A 215 -2.83 -18.49 6.45
CA ARG A 215 -2.53 -18.80 7.85
C ARG A 215 -2.63 -20.29 8.17
N GLU A 216 -3.57 -21.01 7.54
CA GLU A 216 -3.67 -22.46 7.64
C GLU A 216 -2.46 -23.15 6.99
N GLU A 217 -2.02 -22.70 5.81
CA GLU A 217 -0.78 -23.18 5.17
C GLU A 217 0.45 -22.98 6.08
N ILE A 218 0.54 -21.86 6.77
CA ILE A 218 1.60 -21.59 7.76
C ILE A 218 1.50 -22.56 8.95
N ALA A 219 0.29 -22.83 9.45
CA ALA A 219 0.07 -23.76 10.56
C ALA A 219 0.49 -25.22 10.21
N GLU A 220 0.40 -25.61 8.94
CA GLU A 220 0.94 -26.90 8.50
C GLU A 220 2.45 -26.98 8.67
N ILE A 221 3.18 -25.88 8.48
CA ILE A 221 4.63 -25.80 8.69
C ILE A 221 4.95 -25.81 10.20
N GLU A 222 4.25 -24.98 10.98
CA GLU A 222 4.42 -24.90 12.44
C GLU A 222 4.22 -26.27 13.13
N THR A 223 3.29 -27.07 12.62
CA THR A 223 2.99 -28.42 13.15
C THR A 223 3.89 -29.51 12.58
N GLY A 224 4.82 -29.19 11.69
CA GLY A 224 5.73 -30.15 11.06
C GLY A 224 5.07 -31.10 10.05
N LYS A 225 3.87 -30.78 9.56
CA LYS A 225 3.21 -31.53 8.49
C LYS A 225 3.83 -31.27 7.13
N VAL A 226 4.42 -30.10 6.94
CA VAL A 226 5.01 -29.62 5.70
C VAL A 226 6.45 -29.19 5.98
N ASP A 227 7.34 -29.40 5.02
CA ASP A 227 8.74 -29.04 5.12
C ASP A 227 8.91 -27.52 5.21
N LYS A 228 9.86 -27.06 6.05
CA LYS A 228 10.12 -25.62 6.27
C LYS A 228 10.84 -24.96 5.08
N GLU A 229 11.66 -25.72 4.38
CA GLU A 229 12.54 -25.22 3.31
C GLU A 229 11.91 -25.38 1.92
N ASP A 230 10.98 -26.34 1.74
CA ASP A 230 10.31 -26.59 0.46
C ASP A 230 8.79 -26.72 0.65
N ASN A 231 8.10 -25.58 0.52
CA ASN A 231 6.65 -25.48 0.68
C ASN A 231 6.05 -24.40 -0.24
N VAL A 232 4.72 -24.34 -0.29
CA VAL A 232 3.98 -23.43 -1.18
C VAL A 232 4.21 -21.94 -0.89
N LEU A 233 4.67 -21.57 0.32
CA LEU A 233 4.91 -20.17 0.70
C LEU A 233 6.31 -19.71 0.30
N VAL A 234 7.35 -20.48 0.62
CA VAL A 234 8.73 -20.13 0.27
C VAL A 234 8.98 -20.19 -1.24
N ASN A 235 8.24 -21.04 -1.97
CA ASN A 235 8.37 -21.16 -3.42
C ASN A 235 7.41 -20.24 -4.20
N ALA A 236 6.44 -19.60 -3.55
CA ALA A 236 5.53 -18.67 -4.22
C ALA A 236 6.30 -17.45 -4.79
N PRO A 237 5.79 -16.84 -5.87
CA PRO A 237 4.63 -17.25 -6.66
C PRO A 237 4.93 -18.35 -7.68
N HIS A 238 3.90 -19.10 -8.06
CA HIS A 238 4.01 -20.22 -9.00
C HIS A 238 3.50 -19.84 -10.42
N PRO A 239 4.36 -19.52 -11.37
CA PRO A 239 3.94 -19.19 -12.72
C PRO A 239 3.49 -20.43 -13.49
N GLU A 240 2.70 -20.21 -14.56
CA GLU A 240 2.14 -21.27 -15.37
C GLU A 240 3.19 -22.26 -15.87
N TYR A 241 4.34 -21.78 -16.36
CA TYR A 241 5.39 -22.63 -16.94
C TYR A 241 5.99 -23.61 -15.92
N GLU A 242 6.01 -23.31 -14.63
CA GLU A 242 6.43 -24.23 -13.58
C GLU A 242 5.36 -25.30 -13.31
N ILE A 243 4.09 -24.89 -13.28
CA ILE A 243 2.95 -25.78 -13.01
C ILE A 243 2.77 -26.81 -14.13
N VAL A 244 2.90 -26.41 -15.40
CA VAL A 244 2.73 -27.29 -16.56
C VAL A 244 4.01 -28.03 -16.97
N GLY A 245 5.15 -27.59 -16.46
CA GLY A 245 6.45 -28.17 -16.79
C GLY A 245 6.63 -29.61 -16.31
N ASP A 246 7.50 -30.37 -16.94
CA ASP A 246 7.73 -31.79 -16.59
C ASP A 246 8.55 -31.95 -15.29
N ALA A 247 9.34 -30.94 -14.93
CA ALA A 247 10.29 -30.98 -13.83
C ALA A 247 9.69 -30.47 -12.49
N TRP A 248 8.59 -31.04 -12.05
CA TRP A 248 8.04 -30.73 -10.72
C TRP A 248 8.68 -31.62 -9.64
N THR A 249 9.47 -31.00 -8.76
CA THR A 249 10.24 -31.71 -7.72
C THR A 249 9.76 -31.42 -6.31
N HIS A 250 8.81 -30.48 -6.13
CA HIS A 250 8.32 -30.10 -4.83
C HIS A 250 7.48 -31.19 -4.12
N PRO A 251 7.53 -31.28 -2.79
CA PRO A 251 6.80 -32.29 -2.02
C PRO A 251 5.27 -32.04 -1.93
N TYR A 252 4.80 -30.96 -2.52
CA TYR A 252 3.37 -30.61 -2.59
C TYR A 252 2.83 -30.69 -4.01
N GLY A 253 1.51 -30.87 -4.15
CA GLY A 253 0.88 -31.03 -5.45
C GLY A 253 0.72 -29.71 -6.24
N ARG A 254 0.86 -29.78 -7.56
CA ARG A 254 0.62 -28.65 -8.49
C ARG A 254 -0.74 -27.97 -8.27
N ALA A 255 -1.77 -28.76 -7.94
CA ALA A 255 -3.11 -28.21 -7.65
C ALA A 255 -3.12 -27.32 -6.41
N LYS A 256 -2.38 -27.66 -5.34
CA LYS A 256 -2.22 -26.83 -4.15
C LYS A 256 -1.48 -25.53 -4.47
N ALA A 257 -0.47 -25.61 -5.33
CA ALA A 257 0.29 -24.43 -5.78
C ALA A 257 -0.58 -23.47 -6.60
N ALA A 258 -1.24 -23.99 -7.65
CA ALA A 258 -1.95 -23.17 -8.64
C ALA A 258 -3.39 -22.80 -8.25
N TYR A 259 -4.09 -23.68 -7.56
CA TYR A 259 -5.54 -23.60 -7.29
C TYR A 259 -5.87 -23.90 -5.82
N PRO A 260 -5.33 -23.10 -4.89
CA PRO A 260 -5.45 -23.37 -3.46
C PRO A 260 -6.90 -23.37 -2.95
N ILE A 261 -7.75 -22.51 -3.51
CA ILE A 261 -9.18 -22.42 -3.16
C ILE A 261 -10.04 -22.35 -4.42
N GLN A 262 -11.37 -22.52 -4.26
CA GLN A 262 -12.29 -22.59 -5.39
C GLN A 262 -12.38 -21.26 -6.16
N SER A 263 -12.42 -20.12 -5.49
CA SER A 263 -12.47 -18.80 -6.14
C SER A 263 -11.28 -18.56 -7.09
N VAL A 264 -10.08 -19.02 -6.69
CA VAL A 264 -8.89 -18.96 -7.55
C VAL A 264 -9.01 -19.90 -8.74
N ARG A 265 -9.60 -21.09 -8.55
CA ARG A 265 -9.84 -22.03 -9.65
C ARG A 265 -10.77 -21.46 -10.71
N ASP A 266 -11.79 -20.75 -10.27
CA ASP A 266 -12.82 -20.17 -11.15
C ASP A 266 -12.29 -18.93 -11.91
N ASN A 267 -11.38 -18.19 -11.31
CA ASN A 267 -10.83 -16.92 -11.87
C ASN A 267 -9.31 -16.85 -11.72
N LYS A 268 -8.57 -17.85 -12.22
CA LYS A 268 -7.11 -17.88 -12.10
C LYS A 268 -6.45 -16.75 -12.87
N PHE A 269 -5.69 -15.93 -12.14
CA PHE A 269 -4.70 -15.02 -12.70
C PHE A 269 -3.30 -15.64 -12.62
N TRP A 270 -2.62 -15.78 -13.74
CA TRP A 270 -1.28 -16.34 -13.79
C TRP A 270 -0.20 -15.26 -13.65
N ILE A 271 0.70 -15.49 -12.73
CA ILE A 271 1.90 -14.67 -12.59
C ILE A 271 2.90 -15.10 -13.65
N ASN A 272 3.55 -14.13 -14.31
CA ASN A 272 4.47 -14.39 -15.39
C ASN A 272 5.90 -14.70 -14.92
N VAL A 273 6.25 -14.39 -13.69
CA VAL A 273 7.62 -14.47 -13.15
C VAL A 273 7.60 -15.18 -11.81
N ALA A 274 8.45 -16.19 -11.65
CA ALA A 274 8.71 -16.84 -10.37
C ALA A 274 9.40 -15.88 -9.37
N ARG A 275 9.70 -16.37 -8.17
CA ARG A 275 10.37 -15.59 -7.13
C ARG A 275 11.70 -15.00 -7.62
N ILE A 276 11.84 -13.71 -7.48
CA ILE A 276 13.07 -12.97 -7.82
C ILE A 276 13.93 -12.83 -6.56
N ASP A 277 15.23 -13.06 -6.70
CA ASP A 277 16.21 -12.66 -5.69
C ASP A 277 16.47 -11.15 -5.80
N ASN A 278 15.73 -10.38 -5.03
CA ASN A 278 15.84 -8.93 -5.00
C ASN A 278 17.23 -8.48 -4.56
N THR A 279 17.85 -9.17 -3.60
CA THR A 279 19.18 -8.82 -3.11
C THR A 279 20.24 -8.97 -4.20
N LEU A 280 20.15 -10.03 -4.97
CA LEU A 280 21.02 -10.22 -6.14
C LEU A 280 20.75 -9.16 -7.21
N GLY A 281 19.49 -8.86 -7.48
CA GLY A 281 19.08 -7.82 -8.41
C GLY A 281 19.64 -6.46 -8.04
N ASP A 282 19.51 -6.05 -6.79
CA ASP A 282 20.03 -4.78 -6.28
C ASP A 282 21.56 -4.68 -6.36
N ARG A 283 22.26 -5.77 -6.14
CA ARG A 283 23.74 -5.81 -6.26
C ARG A 283 24.24 -5.84 -7.71
N LYS A 284 23.44 -6.31 -8.66
CA LYS A 284 23.79 -6.47 -10.08
C LYS A 284 22.91 -5.63 -11.01
N LEU A 285 22.50 -4.45 -10.58
CA LEU A 285 21.61 -3.55 -11.31
C LEU A 285 22.10 -3.15 -12.71
N LEU A 286 23.42 -3.04 -12.89
CA LEU A 286 24.02 -2.69 -14.16
C LEU A 286 24.85 -3.87 -14.66
N PRO A 287 24.47 -4.49 -15.80
CA PRO A 287 25.36 -5.44 -16.45
C PRO A 287 26.65 -4.70 -16.81
N THR A 288 27.75 -5.14 -16.25
CA THR A 288 29.05 -4.62 -16.68
C THR A 288 29.25 -5.04 -18.13
N ARG A 289 29.63 -4.08 -18.98
CA ARG A 289 29.80 -4.26 -20.43
C ARG A 289 30.75 -5.41 -20.80
N TYR A 290 31.41 -6.02 -19.82
CA TYR A 290 32.48 -7.01 -19.94
C TYR A 290 32.32 -8.23 -19.02
N GLY A 291 31.19 -8.42 -18.36
CA GLY A 291 30.95 -9.57 -17.50
C GLY A 291 29.86 -10.47 -18.05
N SER A 292 30.19 -11.74 -18.30
CA SER A 292 29.18 -12.79 -18.41
C SER A 292 28.44 -12.89 -17.07
N PHE A 293 27.13 -12.98 -17.10
CA PHE A 293 26.35 -13.42 -15.94
C PHE A 293 26.66 -14.92 -15.75
N GLU A 294 27.55 -15.25 -14.83
CA GLU A 294 27.69 -16.58 -14.24
C GLU A 294 26.85 -16.66 -12.99
#